data_7bd5089d96140398acff50a61f303b6a
#
_entry.id   7bd5089d96140398acff50a61f303b6a
#
_cell.length_a   1.000
_cell.length_b   1.000
_cell.length_c   1.000
_cell.angle_alpha   90.00
_cell.angle_beta   90.00
_cell.angle_gamma   90.00
#
_symmetry.space_group_name_H-M   'P 1'
#
loop_
_entity.id
_entity.type
_entity.pdbx_description
1 polymer ?
#
loop_
_entity_poly.entity_id
_entity_poly.type
_entity_poly.pdbx_seq_one_letter_code
_entity_poly.pdbx_strand_id
1 'polypeptide(L)'
;AKLPNILLNGSTGIAVGMATNIPPHNLYELNEVIIKLIINPKTSLNDLLKNFSGPDFPTGGEIIFTPYEKKEIYKNGRGSFYIRSKFEKEYLGNGTYQIIIKEIPYQVNKTRLIEQLANLINNKKLPLDDILDESDEKIRIVLKPKNRNIDSNKLIELCFKLSDLSIKFSCNFNVLVNGIYPKQLGLKDILLYFIEHRFTAIKRKSLFNIDKIKKRIEILKGYIIAYKFIDSIIKIIRNK
;
A
#
# COMPACT_ATOMS: atom_id res chain seq x y z
N ALA A 1 14.96 3.84 -4.59
CA ALA A 1 13.72 3.36 -5.23
C ALA A 1 13.16 4.40 -6.21
N LYS A 2 12.46 3.97 -7.26
CA LYS A 2 11.79 4.89 -8.20
C LYS A 2 10.44 5.36 -7.67
N LEU A 3 9.82 4.56 -6.82
CA LEU A 3 8.50 4.76 -6.22
C LEU A 3 8.62 4.86 -4.69
N PRO A 4 7.68 5.51 -4.00
CA PRO A 4 7.65 5.60 -2.54
C PRO A 4 7.15 4.29 -1.93
N ASN A 5 7.98 3.22 -1.98
CA ASN A 5 7.58 1.87 -1.60
C ASN A 5 7.04 1.77 -0.17
N ILE A 6 7.47 2.63 0.74
CA ILE A 6 6.97 2.66 2.11
C ILE A 6 5.46 2.97 2.19
N LEU A 7 4.95 3.79 1.27
CA LEU A 7 3.52 4.08 1.16
C LEU A 7 2.81 3.13 0.18
N LEU A 8 3.48 2.75 -0.91
CA LEU A 8 2.90 1.88 -1.92
C LEU A 8 2.62 0.47 -1.37
N ASN A 9 3.62 -0.15 -0.77
CA ASN A 9 3.52 -1.52 -0.26
C ASN A 9 3.12 -1.56 1.22
N GLY A 10 3.15 -0.41 1.90
CA GLY A 10 3.04 -0.34 3.33
C GLY A 10 4.31 -0.82 4.05
N SER A 11 4.30 -0.71 5.36
CA SER A 11 5.40 -1.18 6.21
C SER A 11 4.89 -1.48 7.60
N THR A 12 5.23 -2.63 8.13
CA THR A 12 4.91 -3.02 9.51
C THR A 12 6.19 -3.46 10.20
N GLY A 13 6.45 -2.92 11.38
CA GLY A 13 7.63 -3.29 12.15
C GLY A 13 7.56 -2.82 13.59
N ILE A 14 8.19 -3.58 14.48
CA ILE A 14 8.29 -3.30 15.90
C ILE A 14 9.77 -3.24 16.23
N ALA A 15 10.19 -2.10 16.77
CA ALA A 15 11.55 -1.87 17.28
C ALA A 15 11.51 -1.51 18.77
N VAL A 16 12.67 -1.43 19.38
CA VAL A 16 12.75 -0.95 20.77
C VAL A 16 12.37 0.53 20.83
N GLY A 17 11.35 0.85 21.62
CA GLY A 17 10.89 2.23 21.82
C GLY A 17 10.03 2.82 20.69
N MET A 18 9.84 2.10 19.56
CA MET A 18 8.99 2.59 18.47
C MET A 18 8.42 1.45 17.62
N ALA A 19 7.23 1.69 17.06
CA ALA A 19 6.62 0.79 16.10
C ALA A 19 6.16 1.60 14.88
N THR A 20 6.17 0.98 13.71
CA THR A 20 5.58 1.53 12.50
C THR A 20 4.49 0.60 11.97
N ASN A 21 3.42 1.17 11.45
CA ASN A 21 2.36 0.44 10.78
C ASN A 21 1.73 1.36 9.72
N ILE A 22 2.22 1.24 8.51
CA ILE A 22 1.81 2.04 7.36
C ILE A 22 1.04 1.11 6.42
N PRO A 23 -0.23 1.40 6.10
CA PRO A 23 -0.98 0.59 5.16
C PRO A 23 -0.49 0.80 3.73
N PRO A 24 -0.70 -0.17 2.82
CA PRO A 24 -0.45 -0.02 1.40
C PRO A 24 -1.45 0.95 0.76
N HIS A 25 -1.05 1.58 -0.35
CA HIS A 25 -1.85 2.56 -1.08
C HIS A 25 -1.81 2.32 -2.59
N ASN A 26 -2.82 2.83 -3.29
CA ASN A 26 -2.91 2.72 -4.73
C ASN A 26 -1.81 3.52 -5.44
N LEU A 27 -1.15 2.88 -6.42
CA LEU A 27 -0.04 3.49 -7.17
C LEU A 27 -0.48 4.72 -7.98
N TYR A 28 -1.65 4.67 -8.61
CA TYR A 28 -2.15 5.76 -9.45
C TYR A 28 -2.45 7.00 -8.60
N GLU A 29 -3.14 6.82 -7.48
CA GLU A 29 -3.45 7.89 -6.54
C GLU A 29 -2.18 8.52 -5.92
N LEU A 30 -1.20 7.69 -5.53
CA LEU A 30 0.09 8.17 -5.03
C LEU A 30 0.84 8.98 -6.09
N ASN A 31 0.84 8.54 -7.34
CA ASN A 31 1.49 9.27 -8.42
C ASN A 31 0.84 10.63 -8.68
N GLU A 32 -0.49 10.71 -8.67
CA GLU A 32 -1.20 12.00 -8.79
C GLU A 32 -0.80 12.98 -7.68
N VAL A 33 -0.73 12.48 -6.44
CA VAL A 33 -0.31 13.30 -5.30
C VAL A 33 1.14 13.77 -5.45
N ILE A 34 2.05 12.90 -5.89
CA ILE A 34 3.46 13.23 -6.13
C ILE A 34 3.58 14.27 -7.24
N ILE A 35 2.87 14.14 -8.35
CA ILE A 35 2.89 15.10 -9.45
C ILE A 35 2.41 16.48 -8.97
N LYS A 36 1.32 16.54 -8.20
CA LYS A 36 0.84 17.79 -7.60
C LYS A 36 1.90 18.44 -6.71
N LEU A 37 2.61 17.66 -5.90
CA LEU A 37 3.67 18.17 -5.03
C LEU A 37 4.93 18.62 -5.79
N ILE A 38 5.27 17.97 -6.91
CA ILE A 38 6.38 18.40 -7.77
C ILE A 38 6.06 19.75 -8.43
N ILE A 39 4.83 19.92 -8.92
CA ILE A 39 4.39 21.17 -9.55
C ILE A 39 4.29 22.29 -8.51
N ASN A 40 3.68 22.01 -7.35
CA ASN A 40 3.53 22.98 -6.28
C ASN A 40 3.73 22.33 -4.89
N PRO A 41 4.93 22.43 -4.30
CA PRO A 41 5.23 21.88 -2.97
C PRO A 41 4.37 22.45 -1.83
N LYS A 42 3.77 23.65 -2.05
CA LYS A 42 2.90 24.30 -1.05
C LYS A 42 1.46 23.82 -1.09
N THR A 43 1.08 22.92 -2.01
CA THR A 43 -0.28 22.35 -2.12
C THR A 43 -0.80 21.92 -0.75
N SER A 44 -2.05 22.28 -0.43
CA SER A 44 -2.65 21.95 0.85
C SER A 44 -2.93 20.44 0.97
N LEU A 45 -2.90 19.89 2.20
CA LEU A 45 -3.26 18.50 2.43
C LEU A 45 -4.69 18.18 1.93
N ASN A 46 -5.61 19.10 2.11
CA ASN A 46 -6.99 18.92 1.64
C ASN A 46 -7.06 18.71 0.12
N ASP A 47 -6.29 19.48 -0.66
CA ASP A 47 -6.25 19.34 -2.12
C ASP A 47 -5.56 18.03 -2.56
N LEU A 48 -4.59 17.56 -1.79
CA LEU A 48 -3.97 16.25 -2.03
C LEU A 48 -4.95 15.11 -1.77
N LEU A 49 -5.77 15.20 -0.72
CA LEU A 49 -6.72 14.16 -0.32
C LEU A 49 -8.02 14.12 -1.13
N LYS A 50 -8.29 15.10 -2.01
CA LYS A 50 -9.53 15.13 -2.84
C LYS A 50 -9.68 13.87 -3.71
N ASN A 51 -8.60 13.45 -4.38
CA ASN A 51 -8.56 12.30 -5.29
C ASN A 51 -7.77 11.13 -4.70
N PHE A 52 -7.57 11.12 -3.39
CA PHE A 52 -6.84 10.08 -2.69
C PHE A 52 -7.81 9.33 -1.79
N SER A 53 -8.19 8.12 -2.18
CA SER A 53 -9.22 7.34 -1.48
C SER A 53 -8.76 6.88 -0.10
N GLY A 54 -7.48 6.56 0.02
CA GLY A 54 -6.87 6.07 1.25
C GLY A 54 -6.08 4.79 1.05
N PRO A 55 -6.01 3.92 2.05
CA PRO A 55 -5.35 2.63 1.92
C PRO A 55 -6.00 1.76 0.84
N ASP A 56 -5.17 0.94 0.18
CA ASP A 56 -5.60 -0.04 -0.83
C ASP A 56 -4.97 -1.40 -0.49
N PHE A 57 -5.78 -2.29 0.08
CA PHE A 57 -5.29 -3.58 0.58
C PHE A 57 -5.38 -4.66 -0.50
N PRO A 58 -4.35 -5.51 -0.65
CA PRO A 58 -4.33 -6.57 -1.66
C PRO A 58 -5.39 -7.65 -1.44
N THR A 59 -5.92 -7.77 -0.22
CA THR A 59 -7.00 -8.70 0.13
C THR A 59 -8.40 -8.10 -0.01
N GLY A 60 -8.49 -6.83 -0.46
CA GLY A 60 -9.75 -6.10 -0.56
C GLY A 60 -10.30 -5.70 0.82
N GLY A 61 -11.63 -5.74 0.94
CA GLY A 61 -12.36 -5.27 2.11
C GLY A 61 -12.81 -3.81 1.99
N GLU A 62 -13.72 -3.42 2.86
CA GLU A 62 -14.23 -2.06 2.95
C GLU A 62 -13.57 -1.29 4.08
N ILE A 63 -13.09 -0.09 3.79
CA ILE A 63 -12.47 0.78 4.78
C ILE A 63 -13.53 1.74 5.32
N ILE A 64 -13.69 1.72 6.62
CA ILE A 64 -14.67 2.56 7.33
C ILE A 64 -13.92 3.63 8.13
N PHE A 65 -13.97 4.84 7.64
CA PHE A 65 -13.52 6.06 8.33
C PHE A 65 -14.34 7.28 7.88
N THR A 66 -14.44 8.27 8.72
CA THR A 66 -15.01 9.56 8.36
C THR A 66 -14.00 10.41 7.58
N PRO A 67 -14.43 11.39 6.77
CA PRO A 67 -13.52 12.34 6.12
C PRO A 67 -12.59 13.07 7.09
N TYR A 68 -13.07 13.33 8.30
CA TYR A 68 -12.28 13.94 9.38
C TYR A 68 -11.17 13.01 9.87
N GLU A 69 -11.50 11.76 10.21
CA GLU A 69 -10.53 10.75 10.64
C GLU A 69 -9.46 10.51 9.57
N LYS A 70 -9.87 10.36 8.31
CA LYS A 70 -8.95 10.27 7.17
C LYS A 70 -7.97 11.43 7.14
N LYS A 71 -8.47 12.67 7.22
CA LYS A 71 -7.62 13.86 7.22
C LYS A 71 -6.64 13.87 8.39
N GLU A 72 -7.08 13.53 9.60
CA GLU A 72 -6.23 13.49 10.79
C GLU A 72 -5.14 12.41 10.69
N ILE A 73 -5.47 11.23 10.18
CA ILE A 73 -4.50 10.15 9.95
C ILE A 73 -3.38 10.62 9.01
N TYR A 74 -3.74 11.19 7.85
CA TYR A 74 -2.76 11.63 6.87
C TYR A 74 -2.04 12.94 7.21
N LYS A 75 -2.60 13.74 8.11
CA LYS A 75 -1.96 14.93 8.65
C LYS A 75 -0.91 14.57 9.70
N ASN A 76 -1.31 13.77 10.68
CA ASN A 76 -0.50 13.50 11.87
C ASN A 76 0.34 12.22 11.76
N GLY A 77 0.07 11.37 10.75
CA GLY A 77 0.70 10.06 10.62
C GLY A 77 0.29 9.05 11.70
N ARG A 78 -0.83 9.31 12.40
CA ARG A 78 -1.34 8.43 13.46
C ARG A 78 -2.85 8.46 13.50
N GLY A 79 -3.45 7.29 13.72
CA GLY A 79 -4.88 7.12 13.87
C GLY A 79 -5.30 5.68 13.68
N SER A 80 -6.58 5.44 13.51
CA SER A 80 -7.11 4.10 13.25
C SER A 80 -8.40 4.18 12.45
N PHE A 81 -8.69 3.10 11.73
CA PHE A 81 -9.93 2.91 11.00
C PHE A 81 -10.34 1.43 11.07
N TYR A 82 -11.55 1.12 10.66
CA TYR A 82 -12.00 -0.27 10.57
C TYR A 82 -11.89 -0.77 9.14
N ILE A 83 -11.49 -2.05 9.01
CA ILE A 83 -11.54 -2.80 7.76
C ILE A 83 -12.60 -3.87 7.95
N ARG A 84 -13.61 -3.89 7.07
CA ARG A 84 -14.70 -4.87 7.07
C ARG A 84 -14.58 -5.80 5.88
N SER A 85 -14.98 -7.03 6.08
CA SER A 85 -15.17 -8.00 5.01
C SER A 85 -16.22 -7.53 4.01
N LYS A 86 -15.98 -7.79 2.73
CA LYS A 86 -16.98 -7.58 1.71
C LYS A 86 -17.88 -8.81 1.59
N PHE A 87 -19.17 -8.59 1.57
CA PHE A 87 -20.16 -9.65 1.53
C PHE A 87 -21.23 -9.41 0.48
N GLU A 88 -21.87 -10.49 0.07
CA GLU A 88 -23.05 -10.46 -0.80
C GLU A 88 -24.15 -11.34 -0.20
N LYS A 89 -25.39 -10.96 -0.44
CA LYS A 89 -26.55 -11.75 -0.08
C LYS A 89 -27.02 -12.52 -1.30
N GLU A 90 -27.09 -13.85 -1.17
CA GLU A 90 -27.61 -14.74 -2.21
C GLU A 90 -28.94 -15.32 -1.77
N TYR A 91 -29.95 -15.27 -2.66
CA TYR A 91 -31.25 -15.82 -2.43
C TYR A 91 -31.35 -17.23 -3.02
N LEU A 92 -31.71 -18.22 -2.21
CA LEU A 92 -31.81 -19.63 -2.60
C LEU A 92 -33.20 -20.07 -3.04
N GLY A 93 -34.20 -19.18 -3.03
CA GLY A 93 -35.63 -19.48 -3.25
C GLY A 93 -36.37 -19.72 -1.94
N ASN A 94 -37.71 -19.82 -2.03
CA ASN A 94 -38.63 -20.05 -0.90
C ASN A 94 -38.44 -19.09 0.30
N GLY A 95 -37.89 -17.88 0.03
CA GLY A 95 -37.62 -16.89 1.06
C GLY A 95 -36.39 -17.17 1.89
N THR A 96 -35.58 -18.19 1.54
CA THR A 96 -34.29 -18.49 2.19
C THR A 96 -33.19 -17.71 1.55
N TYR A 97 -32.17 -17.36 2.33
CA TYR A 97 -30.97 -16.64 1.87
C TYR A 97 -29.71 -17.16 2.58
N GLN A 98 -28.56 -16.88 1.97
CA GLN A 98 -27.26 -17.06 2.58
C GLN A 98 -26.41 -15.79 2.40
N ILE A 99 -25.43 -15.61 3.28
CA ILE A 99 -24.47 -14.50 3.18
C ILE A 99 -23.14 -15.09 2.74
N ILE A 100 -22.58 -14.54 1.68
CA ILE A 100 -21.30 -14.96 1.12
C ILE A 100 -20.27 -13.90 1.41
N ILE A 101 -19.21 -14.25 2.14
CA ILE A 101 -18.04 -13.40 2.36
C ILE A 101 -17.10 -13.62 1.18
N LYS A 102 -16.80 -12.56 0.43
CA LYS A 102 -15.92 -12.59 -0.74
C LYS A 102 -14.52 -12.06 -0.48
N GLU A 103 -14.38 -11.18 0.49
CA GLU A 103 -13.11 -10.58 0.88
C GLU A 103 -13.02 -10.55 2.40
N ILE A 104 -11.85 -10.86 2.95
CA ILE A 104 -11.57 -10.80 4.39
C ILE A 104 -10.60 -9.67 4.69
N PRO A 105 -10.63 -9.07 5.90
CA PRO A 105 -9.75 -7.98 6.24
C PRO A 105 -8.27 -8.35 6.12
N TYR A 106 -7.44 -7.38 5.79
CA TYR A 106 -6.00 -7.56 5.65
C TYR A 106 -5.37 -8.11 6.94
N GLN A 107 -4.46 -9.08 6.80
CA GLN A 107 -3.79 -9.80 7.90
C GLN A 107 -4.68 -10.71 8.75
N VAL A 108 -5.94 -10.93 8.40
CA VAL A 108 -6.78 -11.93 9.04
C VAL A 108 -6.51 -13.31 8.45
N ASN A 109 -6.24 -14.29 9.30
CA ASN A 109 -6.10 -15.67 8.88
C ASN A 109 -7.48 -16.31 8.68
N LYS A 110 -7.76 -16.82 7.46
CA LYS A 110 -9.05 -17.42 7.08
C LYS A 110 -9.44 -18.58 8.00
N THR A 111 -8.54 -19.52 8.25
CA THR A 111 -8.81 -20.70 9.09
C THR A 111 -9.22 -20.28 10.49
N ARG A 112 -8.45 -19.38 11.12
CA ARG A 112 -8.75 -18.88 12.45
C ARG A 112 -10.10 -18.13 12.49
N LEU A 113 -10.43 -17.37 11.45
CA LEU A 113 -11.71 -16.68 11.34
C LEU A 113 -12.87 -17.67 11.31
N ILE A 114 -12.77 -18.75 10.52
CA ILE A 114 -13.79 -19.80 10.44
C ILE A 114 -13.95 -20.51 11.78
N GLU A 115 -12.87 -20.86 12.45
CA GLU A 115 -12.90 -21.44 13.79
C GLU A 115 -13.56 -20.52 14.81
N GLN A 116 -13.24 -19.21 14.77
CA GLN A 116 -13.86 -18.21 15.62
C GLN A 116 -15.39 -18.15 15.40
N LEU A 117 -15.83 -18.10 14.15
CA LEU A 117 -17.23 -18.07 13.81
C LEU A 117 -17.96 -19.35 14.23
N ALA A 118 -17.35 -20.54 14.00
CA ALA A 118 -17.88 -21.83 14.45
C ALA A 118 -18.06 -21.87 15.97
N ASN A 119 -17.08 -21.39 16.72
CA ASN A 119 -17.16 -21.27 18.17
C ASN A 119 -18.30 -20.34 18.64
N LEU A 120 -18.55 -19.23 17.91
CA LEU A 120 -19.65 -18.32 18.20
C LEU A 120 -21.03 -18.96 17.93
N ILE A 121 -21.13 -19.82 16.93
CA ILE A 121 -22.36 -20.61 16.66
C ILE A 121 -22.59 -21.63 17.78
N ASN A 122 -21.57 -22.45 18.09
CA ASN A 122 -21.66 -23.46 19.15
C ASN A 122 -22.06 -22.86 20.50
N ASN A 123 -21.57 -21.66 20.80
CA ASN A 123 -21.93 -20.90 22.00
C ASN A 123 -23.25 -20.13 21.87
N LYS A 124 -24.03 -20.33 20.78
CA LYS A 124 -25.31 -19.67 20.51
C LYS A 124 -25.27 -18.14 20.52
N LYS A 125 -24.10 -17.55 20.24
CA LYS A 125 -23.90 -16.08 20.16
C LYS A 125 -24.25 -15.53 18.78
N LEU A 126 -24.18 -16.33 17.74
CA LEU A 126 -24.60 -16.00 16.38
C LEU A 126 -25.79 -16.87 15.97
N PRO A 127 -26.86 -16.27 15.38
CA PRO A 127 -28.03 -17.01 14.90
C PRO A 127 -27.77 -17.60 13.50
N LEU A 128 -26.64 -18.26 13.35
CA LEU A 128 -26.26 -19.05 12.17
C LEU A 128 -26.52 -20.53 12.45
N ASP A 129 -26.85 -21.29 11.39
CA ASP A 129 -26.98 -22.73 11.41
C ASP A 129 -25.65 -23.40 11.10
N ASP A 130 -25.00 -22.93 10.04
CA ASP A 130 -23.76 -23.52 9.55
C ASP A 130 -22.85 -22.50 8.86
N ILE A 131 -21.55 -22.85 8.74
CA ILE A 131 -20.54 -22.13 7.97
C ILE A 131 -19.84 -23.10 7.04
N LEU A 132 -19.79 -22.78 5.75
CA LEU A 132 -19.09 -23.55 4.75
C LEU A 132 -17.94 -22.73 4.14
N ASP A 133 -16.79 -23.34 4.02
CA ASP A 133 -15.67 -22.79 3.24
C ASP A 133 -15.68 -23.40 1.84
N GLU A 134 -16.18 -22.68 0.89
CA GLU A 134 -16.23 -23.04 -0.52
C GLU A 134 -15.15 -22.28 -1.32
N SER A 135 -14.10 -21.81 -0.65
CA SER A 135 -13.04 -21.03 -1.30
C SER A 135 -12.16 -21.92 -2.17
N ASP A 136 -11.86 -21.44 -3.35
CA ASP A 136 -10.85 -21.97 -4.28
C ASP A 136 -9.70 -20.93 -4.45
N GLU A 137 -9.47 -20.42 -5.65
CA GLU A 137 -8.58 -19.29 -5.90
C GLU A 137 -9.15 -17.98 -5.31
N LYS A 138 -10.48 -17.90 -5.13
CA LYS A 138 -11.18 -16.76 -4.54
C LYS A 138 -11.83 -17.17 -3.22
N ILE A 139 -11.85 -16.23 -2.29
CA ILE A 139 -12.51 -16.43 -1.00
C ILE A 139 -14.03 -16.52 -1.22
N ARG A 140 -14.61 -17.61 -0.69
CA ARG A 140 -16.04 -17.83 -0.65
C ARG A 140 -16.42 -18.54 0.65
N ILE A 141 -16.74 -17.78 1.69
CA ILE A 141 -17.20 -18.32 2.97
C ILE A 141 -18.71 -18.08 3.02
N VAL A 142 -19.46 -19.16 3.14
CA VAL A 142 -20.93 -19.15 3.15
C VAL A 142 -21.43 -19.22 4.58
N LEU A 143 -22.21 -18.22 4.98
CA LEU A 143 -22.87 -18.17 6.28
C LEU A 143 -24.36 -18.47 6.09
N LYS A 144 -24.84 -19.58 6.67
CA LYS A 144 -26.25 -20.00 6.61
C LYS A 144 -26.99 -19.51 7.85
N PRO A 145 -28.01 -18.64 7.71
CA PRO A 145 -28.85 -18.22 8.82
C PRO A 145 -29.68 -19.39 9.36
N LYS A 146 -29.90 -19.44 10.68
CA LYS A 146 -30.70 -20.47 11.32
C LYS A 146 -32.17 -20.43 10.91
N ASN A 147 -32.71 -19.26 10.60
CA ASN A 147 -34.09 -19.05 10.18
C ASN A 147 -34.15 -18.00 9.06
N ARG A 148 -35.08 -18.21 8.10
CA ARG A 148 -35.34 -17.26 6.99
C ARG A 148 -35.83 -15.87 7.45
N ASN A 149 -36.37 -15.78 8.67
CA ASN A 149 -36.91 -14.53 9.21
C ASN A 149 -35.86 -13.61 9.83
N ILE A 150 -34.62 -14.06 9.93
CA ILE A 150 -33.52 -13.23 10.47
C ILE A 150 -33.17 -12.16 9.45
N ASP A 151 -33.16 -10.90 9.88
CA ASP A 151 -32.73 -9.80 9.05
C ASP A 151 -31.22 -9.94 8.71
N SER A 152 -30.93 -10.01 7.42
CA SER A 152 -29.55 -10.19 6.93
C SER A 152 -28.60 -9.06 7.36
N ASN A 153 -29.10 -7.80 7.43
CA ASN A 153 -28.27 -6.66 7.81
C ASN A 153 -27.92 -6.71 9.31
N LYS A 154 -28.91 -7.08 10.15
CA LYS A 154 -28.65 -7.26 11.58
C LYS A 154 -27.72 -8.43 11.85
N LEU A 155 -27.84 -9.51 11.08
CA LEU A 155 -26.98 -10.68 11.19
C LEU A 155 -25.53 -10.34 10.87
N ILE A 156 -25.28 -9.65 9.75
CA ILE A 156 -23.92 -9.30 9.36
C ILE A 156 -23.28 -8.27 10.31
N GLU A 157 -24.06 -7.30 10.80
CA GLU A 157 -23.56 -6.37 11.80
C GLU A 157 -23.18 -7.07 13.12
N LEU A 158 -23.92 -8.11 13.50
CA LEU A 158 -23.59 -8.93 14.65
C LEU A 158 -22.29 -9.73 14.41
N CYS A 159 -22.13 -10.28 13.20
CA CYS A 159 -20.90 -10.95 12.79
C CYS A 159 -19.70 -9.98 12.83
N PHE A 160 -19.83 -8.77 12.31
CA PHE A 160 -18.78 -7.73 12.37
C PHE A 160 -18.43 -7.34 13.81
N LYS A 161 -19.41 -7.33 14.71
CA LYS A 161 -19.16 -6.97 16.12
C LYS A 161 -18.46 -8.06 16.91
N LEU A 162 -18.70 -9.33 16.60
CA LEU A 162 -18.27 -10.47 17.40
C LEU A 162 -17.08 -11.23 16.82
N SER A 163 -16.70 -10.94 15.57
CA SER A 163 -15.64 -11.68 14.89
C SER A 163 -14.67 -10.79 14.13
N ASP A 164 -13.56 -11.37 13.67
CA ASP A 164 -12.53 -10.70 12.87
C ASP A 164 -12.97 -10.40 11.42
N LEU A 165 -14.27 -10.55 11.10
CA LEU A 165 -14.85 -10.00 9.87
C LEU A 165 -14.80 -8.46 9.82
N SER A 166 -14.61 -7.82 10.96
CA SER A 166 -14.33 -6.40 11.09
C SER A 166 -13.20 -6.19 12.09
N ILE A 167 -12.07 -5.65 11.63
CA ILE A 167 -10.90 -5.39 12.48
C ILE A 167 -10.57 -3.91 12.52
N LYS A 168 -9.99 -3.47 13.62
CA LYS A 168 -9.44 -2.13 13.77
C LYS A 168 -7.99 -2.12 13.30
N PHE A 169 -7.69 -1.37 12.25
CA PHE A 169 -6.34 -1.14 11.77
C PHE A 169 -5.77 0.15 12.38
N SER A 170 -4.67 0.04 13.10
CA SER A 170 -4.00 1.18 13.72
C SER A 170 -2.88 1.67 12.83
N CYS A 171 -2.94 2.93 12.40
CA CYS A 171 -1.89 3.58 11.61
C CYS A 171 -0.86 4.24 12.52
N ASN A 172 0.42 4.07 12.18
CA ASN A 172 1.53 4.75 12.84
C ASN A 172 2.67 4.95 11.83
N PHE A 173 2.78 6.16 11.27
CA PHE A 173 3.71 6.49 10.20
C PHE A 173 5.05 6.96 10.78
N ASN A 174 5.70 6.08 11.55
CA ASN A 174 7.05 6.30 12.03
C ASN A 174 8.05 5.92 10.95
N VAL A 175 8.83 6.89 10.52
CA VAL A 175 9.85 6.72 9.47
C VAL A 175 11.20 7.26 9.93
N LEU A 176 12.29 6.69 9.40
CA LEU A 176 13.62 7.21 9.61
C LEU A 176 13.94 8.26 8.56
N VAL A 177 14.01 9.52 8.97
CA VAL A 177 14.43 10.61 8.11
C VAL A 177 15.96 10.55 7.95
N ASN A 178 16.44 10.58 6.70
CA ASN A 178 17.85 10.41 6.34
C ASN A 178 18.50 9.13 6.89
N GLY A 179 17.69 8.12 7.22
CA GLY A 179 18.16 6.85 7.77
C GLY A 179 18.62 6.91 9.22
N ILE A 180 18.43 8.02 9.91
CA ILE A 180 18.97 8.25 11.27
C ILE A 180 17.86 8.68 12.24
N TYR A 181 17.08 9.68 11.89
CA TYR A 181 16.16 10.32 12.82
C TYR A 181 14.75 9.72 12.74
N PRO A 182 14.27 9.01 13.79
CA PRO A 182 12.89 8.55 13.83
C PRO A 182 11.94 9.73 13.97
N LYS A 183 10.95 9.82 13.09
CA LYS A 183 9.90 10.84 13.15
C LYS A 183 8.56 10.25 12.74
N GLN A 184 7.51 10.67 13.43
CA GLN A 184 6.13 10.45 12.99
C GLN A 184 5.78 11.57 12.00
N LEU A 185 5.44 11.20 10.78
CA LEU A 185 5.21 12.14 9.70
C LEU A 185 3.86 11.89 9.02
N GLY A 186 3.24 12.96 8.54
CA GLY A 186 2.06 12.87 7.68
C GLY A 186 2.40 12.48 6.23
N LEU A 187 1.37 12.20 5.44
CA LEU A 187 1.51 11.81 4.04
C LEU A 187 2.34 12.81 3.22
N LYS A 188 2.00 14.10 3.35
CA LYS A 188 2.67 15.18 2.60
C LYS A 188 4.16 15.23 2.91
N ASP A 189 4.54 15.15 4.17
CA ASP A 189 5.94 15.25 4.59
C ASP A 189 6.76 14.06 4.12
N ILE A 190 6.21 12.83 4.21
CA ILE A 190 6.85 11.61 3.69
C ILE A 190 7.12 11.75 2.19
N LEU A 191 6.13 12.26 1.44
CA LEU A 191 6.28 12.43 -0.01
C LEU A 191 7.27 13.55 -0.37
N LEU A 192 7.34 14.63 0.40
CA LEU A 192 8.33 15.68 0.19
C LEU A 192 9.76 15.17 0.43
N TYR A 193 10.01 14.41 1.50
CA TYR A 193 11.30 13.74 1.72
C TYR A 193 11.64 12.75 0.62
N PHE A 194 10.65 12.02 0.11
CA PHE A 194 10.85 11.12 -1.02
C PHE A 194 11.27 11.89 -2.29
N ILE A 195 10.61 12.99 -2.62
CA ILE A 195 10.90 13.84 -3.79
C ILE A 195 12.32 14.42 -3.67
N GLU A 196 12.70 14.94 -2.50
CA GLU A 196 14.04 15.46 -2.24
C GLU A 196 15.14 14.38 -2.43
N HIS A 197 14.89 13.20 -1.86
CA HIS A 197 15.78 12.05 -2.07
C HIS A 197 15.89 11.66 -3.54
N ARG A 198 14.78 11.65 -4.29
CA ARG A 198 14.77 11.37 -5.72
C ARG A 198 15.56 12.39 -6.52
N PHE A 199 15.39 13.66 -6.22
CA PHE A 199 16.16 14.73 -6.84
C PHE A 199 17.66 14.55 -6.62
N THR A 200 18.08 14.28 -5.39
CA THR A 200 19.47 14.00 -5.03
C THR A 200 20.04 12.78 -5.77
N ALA A 201 19.25 11.69 -5.83
CA ALA A 201 19.66 10.48 -6.52
C ALA A 201 19.82 10.68 -8.04
N ILE A 202 18.91 11.44 -8.67
CA ILE A 202 19.00 11.78 -10.09
C ILE A 202 20.22 12.67 -10.35
N LYS A 203 20.46 13.69 -9.53
CA LYS A 203 21.62 14.58 -9.64
C LYS A 203 22.94 13.79 -9.58
N ARG A 204 23.08 12.90 -8.59
CA ARG A 204 24.27 12.05 -8.46
C ARG A 204 24.49 11.16 -9.68
N LYS A 205 23.41 10.50 -10.15
CA LYS A 205 23.46 9.66 -11.36
C LYS A 205 23.86 10.45 -12.60
N SER A 206 23.31 11.66 -12.78
CA SER A 206 23.62 12.53 -13.91
C SER A 206 25.07 12.99 -13.89
N LEU A 207 25.59 13.40 -12.74
CA LEU A 207 27.00 13.79 -12.58
C LEU A 207 27.95 12.62 -12.91
N PHE A 208 27.66 11.41 -12.42
CA PHE A 208 28.44 10.22 -12.76
C PHE A 208 28.43 9.92 -14.27
N ASN A 209 27.28 10.02 -14.91
CA ASN A 209 27.16 9.79 -16.36
C ASN A 209 27.92 10.88 -17.16
N ILE A 210 27.87 12.14 -16.73
CA ILE A 210 28.59 13.22 -17.37
C ILE A 210 30.09 12.95 -17.34
N ASP A 211 30.67 12.56 -16.17
CA ASP A 211 32.08 12.20 -16.05
C ASP A 211 32.46 11.05 -16.98
N LYS A 212 31.67 9.98 -16.98
CA LYS A 212 31.89 8.83 -17.88
C LYS A 212 31.86 9.23 -19.36
N ILE A 213 30.93 10.08 -19.76
CA ILE A 213 30.80 10.55 -21.14
C ILE A 213 31.94 11.47 -21.50
N LYS A 214 32.37 12.37 -20.61
CA LYS A 214 33.56 13.24 -20.84
C LYS A 214 34.81 12.42 -21.13
N LYS A 215 35.10 11.41 -20.31
CA LYS A 215 36.25 10.49 -20.53
C LYS A 215 36.13 9.78 -21.88
N ARG A 216 34.94 9.35 -22.30
CA ARG A 216 34.73 8.72 -23.61
C ARG A 216 34.97 9.69 -24.77
N ILE A 217 34.49 10.93 -24.64
CA ILE A 217 34.72 12.00 -25.64
C ILE A 217 36.21 12.28 -25.79
N GLU A 218 36.96 12.34 -24.69
CA GLU A 218 38.42 12.55 -24.74
C GLU A 218 39.14 11.46 -25.54
N ILE A 219 38.83 10.19 -25.28
CA ILE A 219 39.37 9.06 -26.04
C ILE A 219 38.98 9.16 -27.53
N LEU A 220 37.75 9.48 -27.84
CA LEU A 220 37.29 9.62 -29.22
C LEU A 220 37.97 10.77 -29.95
N LYS A 221 38.23 11.90 -29.28
CA LYS A 221 39.02 13.01 -29.83
C LYS A 221 40.43 12.54 -30.14
N GLY A 222 41.07 11.76 -29.24
CA GLY A 222 42.37 11.15 -29.50
C GLY A 222 42.36 10.24 -30.75
N TYR A 223 41.34 9.43 -30.93
CA TYR A 223 41.20 8.60 -32.15
C TYR A 223 41.06 9.42 -33.42
N ILE A 224 40.31 10.53 -33.40
CA ILE A 224 40.22 11.42 -34.57
C ILE A 224 41.56 12.02 -34.94
N ILE A 225 42.37 12.43 -33.96
CA ILE A 225 43.71 12.95 -34.19
C ILE A 225 44.62 11.83 -34.75
N ALA A 226 44.63 10.66 -34.12
CA ALA A 226 45.40 9.51 -34.59
C ALA A 226 45.04 9.11 -36.03
N TYR A 227 43.74 9.10 -36.36
CA TYR A 227 43.29 8.80 -37.72
C TYR A 227 43.78 9.81 -38.76
N LYS A 228 43.81 11.11 -38.45
CA LYS A 228 44.34 12.16 -39.33
C LYS A 228 45.81 11.99 -39.67
N PHE A 229 46.60 11.41 -38.73
CA PHE A 229 48.06 11.23 -38.87
C PHE A 229 48.47 9.75 -38.96
N ILE A 230 47.58 8.88 -39.44
CA ILE A 230 47.73 7.42 -39.38
C ILE A 230 49.01 6.95 -40.12
N ASP A 231 49.29 7.51 -41.28
CA ASP A 231 50.49 7.14 -42.07
C ASP A 231 51.78 7.51 -41.37
N SER A 232 51.80 8.65 -40.69
CA SER A 232 52.95 9.09 -39.89
C SER A 232 53.16 8.19 -38.65
N ILE A 233 52.07 7.80 -38.02
CA ILE A 233 52.11 6.88 -36.85
C ILE A 233 52.60 5.50 -37.29
N ILE A 234 52.14 4.97 -38.42
CA ILE A 234 52.60 3.68 -39.00
C ILE A 234 54.10 3.72 -39.35
N LYS A 235 54.58 4.81 -39.92
CA LYS A 235 56.01 4.99 -40.21
C LYS A 235 56.85 4.95 -38.94
N ILE A 236 56.43 5.63 -37.86
CA ILE A 236 57.12 5.64 -36.57
C ILE A 236 57.15 4.23 -35.95
N ILE A 237 56.05 3.50 -36.00
CA ILE A 237 55.97 2.15 -35.43
C ILE A 237 56.83 1.15 -36.20
N ARG A 238 56.90 1.27 -37.53
CA ARG A 238 57.71 0.38 -38.40
C ARG A 238 59.19 0.64 -38.35
N ASN A 239 59.63 1.83 -37.96
CA ASN A 239 61.03 2.23 -37.85
C ASN A 239 61.59 2.04 -36.44
N LYS A 240 60.89 1.38 -35.55
CA LYS A 240 61.34 0.86 -34.26
C LYS A 240 61.56 -0.65 -34.39
#